data_d1ffe66e8f2463d8b4d845e170f98144
#
_entry.id   d1ffe66e8f2463d8b4d845e170f98144
#
_cell.length_a   1.000
_cell.length_b   1.000
_cell.length_c   1.000
_cell.angle_alpha   90.00
_cell.angle_beta   90.00
_cell.angle_gamma   90.00
#
_symmetry.space_group_name_H-M   'P 1'
#
loop_
_entity.id
_entity.type
_entity.pdbx_description
1 polymer ?
#
loop_
_entity_poly.entity_id
_entity_poly.type
_entity_poly.pdbx_seq_one_letter_code
_entity_poly.pdbx_strand_id
1 'polypeptide(L)'
;MINKQQFWQGLKAQINDFGNNPEWRLRLLEQLVKTQTELTLPTELIVETICNCAVYLQERSQLNFTTVHPVLPLSPQQIQSLEMGLSNSPITVISGLPATGKTRIALNLADAAIKNEKRILILSHYPSTLTAYQQLPGYPYLLSENSRNQLAIIEQIRHDHLAQPQLNYLPLYCLPDTELEQLRSPAKLERYLPLITTQSIPQLAQTLSLEFPDLSESRLNWFAYQLKRLEPLLRQQLTLVQSYQNLSKNAIETLAQYLSQNLLNPCLATVEEFMGVTGQTLWQNFYDLIIIEEAQQLTWVELILISGLTNKLVLLGDENTGFIPPSRNRKFFQRVLYGFPWLLQYLLPTYTLQLSEQFRLHPELATTIYDSFSPEWIQTNFQQMSDYFPQWEYRLWWEDIPNQQEGEKILEFLQSFDLEFIPKIGILTFSETQREQLIANCPIEYSSVMIKTVTEWQGKEASIVLICCSGNPKLIPIEHWKIALTRGQSYLILWGDYEKWTHAVSRLKRMKLPRIRQGVLS
;
A
#
# COMPACT_ATOMS: atom_id res chain seq x y z
N MET A 1 18.94 6.71 24.97
CA MET A 1 17.52 7.05 25.11
C MET A 1 17.33 8.51 24.80
N ILE A 2 16.36 8.83 23.97
CA ILE A 2 16.00 10.23 23.64
C ILE A 2 14.78 10.56 24.50
N ASN A 3 14.79 11.69 25.21
CA ASN A 3 13.58 12.09 25.95
C ASN A 3 12.50 12.63 25.00
N LYS A 4 11.22 12.65 25.44
CA LYS A 4 10.09 13.08 24.61
C LYS A 4 10.31 14.49 24.00
N GLN A 5 10.88 15.41 24.76
CA GLN A 5 11.16 16.77 24.27
C GLN A 5 12.20 16.77 23.15
N GLN A 6 13.29 16.03 23.31
CA GLN A 6 14.34 15.89 22.28
C GLN A 6 13.81 15.21 21.03
N PHE A 7 12.92 14.22 21.18
CA PHE A 7 12.26 13.56 20.06
C PHE A 7 11.43 14.56 19.23
N TRP A 8 10.54 15.33 19.86
CA TRP A 8 9.73 16.32 19.15
C TRP A 8 10.56 17.45 18.54
N GLN A 9 11.61 17.90 19.22
CA GLN A 9 12.56 18.88 18.65
C GLN A 9 13.28 18.32 17.43
N GLY A 10 13.68 17.05 17.47
CA GLY A 10 14.31 16.38 16.33
C GLY A 10 13.38 16.28 15.12
N LEU A 11 12.10 15.94 15.32
CA LEU A 11 11.11 15.92 14.23
C LEU A 11 10.89 17.32 13.63
N LYS A 12 10.79 18.36 14.47
CA LYS A 12 10.72 19.76 13.99
C LYS A 12 11.92 20.16 13.16
N ALA A 13 13.11 19.77 13.57
CA ALA A 13 14.33 20.03 12.81
C ALA A 13 14.30 19.30 11.45
N GLN A 14 13.88 18.05 11.41
CA GLN A 14 13.74 17.30 10.15
C GLN A 14 12.73 17.94 9.19
N ILE A 15 11.60 18.45 9.69
CA ILE A 15 10.61 19.15 8.84
C ILE A 15 11.22 20.43 8.24
N ASN A 16 12.06 21.12 8.96
CA ASN A 16 12.74 22.33 8.46
C ASN A 16 13.70 22.02 7.29
N ASP A 17 14.19 20.78 7.20
CA ASP A 17 15.04 20.32 6.11
C ASP A 17 14.23 19.82 4.89
N PHE A 18 12.88 19.73 5.00
CA PHE A 18 11.99 19.34 3.92
C PHE A 18 11.85 20.47 2.88
N GLY A 19 12.61 20.39 1.80
CA GLY A 19 12.44 21.20 0.59
C GLY A 19 12.55 22.72 0.77
N ASN A 20 12.37 23.46 -0.33
CA ASN A 20 12.51 24.93 -0.36
C ASN A 20 11.18 25.70 -0.22
N ASN A 21 10.05 25.03 0.00
CA ASN A 21 8.75 25.68 0.10
C ASN A 21 8.41 26.02 1.57
N PRO A 22 8.47 27.31 1.99
CA PRO A 22 8.23 27.72 3.37
C PRO A 22 6.78 27.50 3.84
N GLU A 23 5.78 27.66 2.95
CA GLU A 23 4.36 27.43 3.29
C GLU A 23 4.11 25.96 3.60
N TRP A 24 4.71 25.09 2.81
CA TRP A 24 4.61 23.66 3.01
C TRP A 24 5.21 23.22 4.34
N ARG A 25 6.42 23.73 4.68
CA ARG A 25 7.05 23.48 5.98
C ARG A 25 6.18 23.95 7.15
N LEU A 26 5.57 25.11 7.03
CA LEU A 26 4.67 25.63 8.06
C LEU A 26 3.50 24.68 8.31
N ARG A 27 2.86 24.19 7.26
CA ARG A 27 1.75 23.22 7.35
C ARG A 27 2.16 21.89 7.99
N LEU A 28 3.33 21.36 7.65
CA LEU A 28 3.87 20.16 8.29
C LEU A 28 4.11 20.40 9.79
N LEU A 29 4.63 21.57 10.16
CA LEU A 29 4.83 21.94 11.55
C LEU A 29 3.51 22.10 12.31
N GLU A 30 2.49 22.70 11.71
CA GLU A 30 1.14 22.81 12.28
C GLU A 30 0.53 21.42 12.52
N GLN A 31 0.64 20.53 11.53
CA GLN A 31 0.17 19.15 11.68
C GLN A 31 0.96 18.39 12.76
N LEU A 32 2.26 18.61 12.87
CA LEU A 32 3.07 18.01 13.92
C LEU A 32 2.65 18.50 15.32
N VAL A 33 2.37 19.81 15.45
CA VAL A 33 1.86 20.38 16.70
C VAL A 33 0.50 19.79 17.06
N LYS A 34 -0.41 19.67 16.07
CA LYS A 34 -1.71 19.01 16.27
C LYS A 34 -1.53 17.57 16.73
N THR A 35 -0.71 16.78 16.04
CA THR A 35 -0.41 15.38 16.41
C THR A 35 0.22 15.29 17.81
N GLN A 36 1.04 16.26 18.21
CA GLN A 36 1.64 16.31 19.55
C GLN A 36 0.63 16.64 20.64
N THR A 37 -0.37 17.46 20.35
CA THR A 37 -1.41 17.86 21.31
C THR A 37 -2.55 16.86 21.40
N GLU A 38 -2.88 16.20 20.29
CA GLU A 38 -3.98 15.24 20.14
C GLU A 38 -3.39 13.87 19.78
N LEU A 39 -2.66 13.25 20.73
CA LEU A 39 -2.02 11.96 20.52
C LEU A 39 -3.05 10.86 20.28
N THR A 40 -2.96 10.20 19.12
CA THR A 40 -3.68 8.96 18.89
C THR A 40 -2.98 7.78 19.58
N LEU A 41 -3.67 6.67 19.78
CA LEU A 41 -3.08 5.47 20.38
C LEU A 41 -1.82 4.96 19.64
N PRO A 42 -1.82 4.86 18.29
CA PRO A 42 -0.60 4.49 17.55
C PRO A 42 0.55 5.48 17.79
N THR A 43 0.28 6.79 17.75
CA THR A 43 1.30 7.81 17.95
C THR A 43 1.89 7.74 19.36
N GLU A 44 1.05 7.61 20.38
CA GLU A 44 1.48 7.47 21.77
C GLU A 44 2.40 6.25 21.91
N LEU A 45 1.98 5.10 21.38
CA LEU A 45 2.72 3.86 21.44
C LEU A 45 4.09 3.96 20.74
N ILE A 46 4.15 4.60 19.57
CA ILE A 46 5.39 4.84 18.83
C ILE A 46 6.33 5.72 19.66
N VAL A 47 5.84 6.85 20.17
CA VAL A 47 6.64 7.79 20.98
C VAL A 47 7.15 7.13 22.25
N GLU A 48 6.33 6.37 22.95
CA GLU A 48 6.73 5.65 24.15
C GLU A 48 7.78 4.58 23.86
N THR A 49 7.59 3.80 22.80
CA THR A 49 8.57 2.78 22.36
C THR A 49 9.95 3.40 22.10
N ILE A 50 9.98 4.59 21.48
CA ILE A 50 11.23 5.29 21.21
C ILE A 50 11.86 5.87 22.47
N CYS A 51 11.06 6.49 23.34
CA CYS A 51 11.55 7.21 24.50
C CYS A 51 11.82 6.32 25.71
N ASN A 52 11.02 5.28 25.92
CA ASN A 52 10.99 4.48 27.14
C ASN A 52 11.42 3.02 26.96
N CYS A 53 11.78 2.58 25.74
CA CYS A 53 12.18 1.19 25.47
C CYS A 53 11.23 0.13 26.08
N ALA A 54 10.01 0.06 25.57
CA ALA A 54 9.12 -1.11 25.62
C ALA A 54 8.52 -1.59 26.96
N VAL A 55 8.70 -0.92 28.07
CA VAL A 55 8.42 -1.55 29.39
C VAL A 55 6.95 -1.45 29.87
N TYR A 56 6.14 -0.55 29.39
CA TYR A 56 4.87 -0.18 30.05
C TYR A 56 3.55 -0.57 29.40
N LEU A 57 3.57 -1.27 28.26
CA LEU A 57 2.32 -1.54 27.52
C LEU A 57 1.75 -2.95 27.71
N GLN A 58 2.34 -3.74 28.62
CA GLN A 58 1.93 -5.12 28.89
C GLN A 58 0.50 -5.29 29.40
N GLU A 59 -0.12 -4.27 29.97
CA GLU A 59 -1.40 -4.41 30.70
C GLU A 59 -2.64 -4.01 29.89
N ARG A 60 -2.52 -3.45 28.69
CA ARG A 60 -3.66 -2.80 28.01
C ARG A 60 -4.38 -3.60 26.94
N SER A 61 -3.92 -4.76 26.49
CA SER A 61 -4.62 -5.44 25.39
C SER A 61 -4.60 -6.97 25.49
N GLN A 62 -5.69 -7.54 25.89
CA GLN A 62 -6.09 -8.83 25.35
C GLN A 62 -6.46 -8.58 23.88
N LEU A 63 -5.65 -9.09 22.96
CA LEU A 63 -5.94 -9.04 21.53
C LEU A 63 -7.17 -9.92 21.26
N ASN A 64 -8.28 -9.32 20.97
CA ASN A 64 -9.47 -10.03 20.54
C ASN A 64 -9.39 -10.22 19.02
N PHE A 65 -9.04 -11.41 18.59
CA PHE A 65 -9.05 -11.78 17.17
C PHE A 65 -10.49 -12.03 16.73
N THR A 66 -10.90 -11.40 15.64
CA THR A 66 -12.17 -11.71 14.97
C THR A 66 -11.95 -12.87 14.00
N THR A 67 -12.91 -13.80 13.94
CA THR A 67 -12.88 -14.86 12.92
C THR A 67 -12.96 -14.24 11.53
N VAL A 68 -11.97 -14.50 10.69
CA VAL A 68 -11.86 -13.88 9.37
C VAL A 68 -12.01 -14.96 8.30
N HIS A 69 -12.83 -14.65 7.30
CA HIS A 69 -12.91 -15.43 6.07
C HIS A 69 -12.13 -14.70 4.97
N PRO A 70 -10.91 -15.13 4.65
CA PRO A 70 -10.08 -14.45 3.67
C PRO A 70 -10.70 -14.55 2.27
N VAL A 71 -10.68 -13.43 1.54
CA VAL A 71 -11.13 -13.36 0.14
C VAL A 71 -10.12 -14.03 -0.80
N LEU A 72 -8.84 -13.87 -0.47
CA LEU A 72 -7.74 -14.54 -1.18
C LEU A 72 -7.19 -15.67 -0.30
N PRO A 73 -6.81 -16.82 -0.88
CA PRO A 73 -6.21 -17.90 -0.12
C PRO A 73 -4.95 -17.44 0.64
N LEU A 74 -4.90 -17.75 1.93
CA LEU A 74 -3.80 -17.38 2.82
C LEU A 74 -3.24 -18.62 3.51
N SER A 75 -1.93 -18.60 3.79
CA SER A 75 -1.30 -19.61 4.64
C SER A 75 -1.68 -19.38 6.12
N PRO A 76 -1.46 -20.38 7.00
CA PRO A 76 -1.73 -20.21 8.44
C PRO A 76 -1.04 -19.00 9.05
N GLN A 77 0.20 -18.73 8.67
CA GLN A 77 0.96 -17.58 9.16
C GLN A 77 0.42 -16.25 8.64
N GLN A 78 -0.04 -16.23 7.38
CA GLN A 78 -0.71 -15.06 6.81
C GLN A 78 -2.09 -14.83 7.45
N ILE A 79 -2.84 -15.89 7.79
CA ILE A 79 -4.10 -15.79 8.54
C ILE A 79 -3.85 -15.18 9.92
N GLN A 80 -2.84 -15.65 10.65
CA GLN A 80 -2.46 -15.06 11.93
C GLN A 80 -2.12 -13.56 11.80
N SER A 81 -1.43 -13.17 10.73
CA SER A 81 -1.12 -11.76 10.44
C SER A 81 -2.39 -10.95 10.17
N LEU A 82 -3.34 -11.52 9.45
CA LEU A 82 -4.63 -10.90 9.17
C LEU A 82 -5.44 -10.70 10.45
N GLU A 83 -5.55 -11.72 11.27
CA GLU A 83 -6.24 -11.66 12.57
C GLU A 83 -5.63 -10.60 13.48
N MET A 84 -4.29 -10.57 13.56
CA MET A 84 -3.58 -9.55 14.33
C MET A 84 -3.83 -8.13 13.76
N GLY A 85 -3.83 -7.98 12.44
CA GLY A 85 -4.17 -6.72 11.78
C GLY A 85 -5.60 -6.26 12.01
N LEU A 86 -6.56 -7.17 12.20
CA LEU A 86 -7.97 -6.86 12.48
C LEU A 86 -8.29 -6.77 13.98
N SER A 87 -7.38 -7.16 14.85
CA SER A 87 -7.55 -7.08 16.30
C SER A 87 -7.69 -5.63 16.77
N ASN A 88 -8.03 -5.45 18.05
CA ASN A 88 -8.12 -4.12 18.69
C ASN A 88 -6.74 -3.48 18.99
N SER A 89 -5.65 -4.08 18.50
CA SER A 89 -4.32 -3.50 18.64
C SER A 89 -4.22 -2.16 17.91
N PRO A 90 -3.70 -1.10 18.54
CA PRO A 90 -3.55 0.21 17.89
C PRO A 90 -2.48 0.20 16.81
N ILE A 91 -1.48 -0.67 16.89
CA ILE A 91 -0.44 -0.85 15.88
C ILE A 91 -0.20 -2.34 15.63
N THR A 92 0.03 -2.69 14.38
CA THR A 92 0.46 -4.02 13.97
C THR A 92 1.61 -3.87 13.00
N VAL A 93 2.72 -4.55 13.25
CA VAL A 93 3.91 -4.53 12.40
C VAL A 93 4.15 -5.92 11.85
N ILE A 94 4.01 -6.07 10.55
CA ILE A 94 4.20 -7.33 9.82
C ILE A 94 5.48 -7.21 9.00
N SER A 95 6.50 -7.93 9.44
CA SER A 95 7.76 -8.05 8.74
C SER A 95 7.78 -9.29 7.85
N GLY A 96 8.41 -9.20 6.72
CA GLY A 96 8.64 -10.34 5.85
C GLY A 96 9.47 -9.96 4.64
N LEU A 97 10.29 -10.86 4.19
CA LEU A 97 11.10 -10.67 2.99
C LEU A 97 10.22 -10.51 1.73
N PRO A 98 10.79 -10.12 0.60
CA PRO A 98 10.06 -10.14 -0.67
C PRO A 98 9.41 -11.52 -0.90
N ALA A 99 8.24 -11.53 -1.53
CA ALA A 99 7.49 -12.74 -1.87
C ALA A 99 6.78 -13.49 -0.71
N THR A 100 6.75 -12.95 0.52
CA THR A 100 6.00 -13.53 1.64
C THR A 100 4.50 -13.24 1.60
N GLY A 101 4.02 -12.53 0.59
CA GLY A 101 2.60 -12.22 0.41
C GLY A 101 2.06 -11.10 1.28
N LYS A 102 2.89 -10.15 1.70
CA LYS A 102 2.47 -8.95 2.46
C LYS A 102 1.30 -8.22 1.82
N THR A 103 1.38 -7.93 0.53
CA THR A 103 0.29 -7.29 -0.24
C THR A 103 -1.00 -8.12 -0.20
N ARG A 104 -0.90 -9.44 -0.22
CA ARG A 104 -2.08 -10.32 -0.11
C ARG A 104 -2.75 -10.21 1.25
N ILE A 105 -1.97 -10.10 2.33
CA ILE A 105 -2.49 -9.83 3.68
C ILE A 105 -3.15 -8.46 3.71
N ALA A 106 -2.49 -7.43 3.20
CA ALA A 106 -3.00 -6.06 3.16
C ALA A 106 -4.30 -5.93 2.36
N LEU A 107 -4.44 -6.63 1.22
CA LEU A 107 -5.67 -6.71 0.44
C LEU A 107 -6.82 -7.34 1.25
N ASN A 108 -6.56 -8.44 1.98
CA ASN A 108 -7.58 -9.06 2.82
C ASN A 108 -7.96 -8.18 4.01
N LEU A 109 -6.99 -7.46 4.62
CA LEU A 109 -7.25 -6.46 5.66
C LEU A 109 -8.16 -5.35 5.16
N ALA A 110 -7.83 -4.79 3.99
CA ALA A 110 -8.58 -3.71 3.37
C ALA A 110 -9.99 -4.17 3.01
N ASP A 111 -10.14 -5.33 2.36
CA ASP A 111 -11.45 -5.90 2.02
C ASP A 111 -12.32 -6.13 3.26
N ALA A 112 -11.75 -6.74 4.30
CA ALA A 112 -12.46 -6.97 5.56
C ALA A 112 -12.90 -5.65 6.21
N ALA A 113 -12.05 -4.63 6.19
CA ALA A 113 -12.38 -3.33 6.76
C ALA A 113 -13.44 -2.59 5.93
N ILE A 114 -13.38 -2.65 4.58
CA ILE A 114 -14.40 -2.09 3.69
C ILE A 114 -15.77 -2.73 3.95
N LYS A 115 -15.83 -4.05 4.05
CA LYS A 115 -17.06 -4.79 4.35
C LYS A 115 -17.66 -4.44 5.72
N ASN A 116 -16.83 -3.98 6.65
CA ASN A 116 -17.25 -3.46 7.94
C ASN A 116 -17.44 -1.92 7.94
N GLU A 117 -17.60 -1.32 6.76
CA GLU A 117 -17.84 0.12 6.57
C GLU A 117 -16.76 1.01 7.20
N LYS A 118 -15.54 0.53 7.31
CA LYS A 118 -14.41 1.26 7.88
C LYS A 118 -13.78 2.16 6.82
N ARG A 119 -13.44 3.39 7.21
CA ARG A 119 -12.70 4.31 6.38
C ARG A 119 -11.22 3.97 6.39
N ILE A 120 -10.66 3.74 5.19
CA ILE A 120 -9.30 3.20 5.04
C ILE A 120 -8.45 4.14 4.20
N LEU A 121 -7.21 4.32 4.65
CA LEU A 121 -6.13 4.90 3.85
C LEU A 121 -5.05 3.84 3.63
N ILE A 122 -4.66 3.65 2.39
CA ILE A 122 -3.56 2.75 2.02
C ILE A 122 -2.44 3.57 1.41
N LEU A 123 -1.26 3.45 1.98
CA LEU A 123 -0.07 4.18 1.57
C LEU A 123 1.02 3.22 1.13
N SER A 124 1.80 3.65 0.14
CA SER A 124 3.03 2.99 -0.27
C SER A 124 4.00 4.02 -0.86
N HIS A 125 5.29 3.74 -0.86
CA HIS A 125 6.25 4.57 -1.59
C HIS A 125 6.16 4.39 -3.11
N TYR A 126 5.50 3.31 -3.58
CA TYR A 126 5.45 2.97 -5.02
C TYR A 126 4.02 2.93 -5.54
N PRO A 127 3.72 3.71 -6.60
CA PRO A 127 2.41 3.67 -7.26
C PRO A 127 2.03 2.27 -7.75
N SER A 128 3.03 1.49 -8.19
CA SER A 128 2.80 0.11 -8.67
C SER A 128 2.25 -0.83 -7.60
N THR A 129 2.58 -0.62 -6.34
CA THR A 129 2.01 -1.40 -5.22
C THR A 129 0.53 -1.08 -5.03
N LEU A 130 0.15 0.19 -5.22
CA LEU A 130 -1.21 0.66 -5.03
C LEU A 130 -2.19 0.16 -6.10
N THR A 131 -1.71 -0.17 -7.30
CA THR A 131 -2.58 -0.67 -8.38
C THR A 131 -3.32 -1.96 -8.01
N ALA A 132 -2.75 -2.80 -7.15
CA ALA A 132 -3.41 -4.02 -6.67
C ALA A 132 -4.70 -3.73 -5.89
N TYR A 133 -4.79 -2.57 -5.25
CA TYR A 133 -5.93 -2.16 -4.43
C TYR A 133 -7.08 -1.54 -5.23
N GLN A 134 -6.86 -1.20 -6.49
CA GLN A 134 -7.91 -0.68 -7.37
C GLN A 134 -9.01 -1.72 -7.68
N GLN A 135 -8.74 -2.99 -7.40
CA GLN A 135 -9.70 -4.09 -7.57
C GLN A 135 -10.57 -4.35 -6.32
N LEU A 136 -10.33 -3.64 -5.23
CA LEU A 136 -11.11 -3.77 -4.02
C LEU A 136 -12.56 -3.31 -4.23
N PRO A 137 -13.51 -3.85 -3.46
CA PRO A 137 -14.88 -3.35 -3.47
C PRO A 137 -14.93 -1.90 -2.97
N GLY A 138 -15.98 -1.19 -3.35
CA GLY A 138 -16.12 0.24 -3.07
C GLY A 138 -15.63 1.10 -4.25
N TYR A 139 -15.14 2.28 -3.93
CA TYR A 139 -14.63 3.23 -4.93
C TYR A 139 -13.16 3.57 -4.60
N PRO A 140 -12.23 2.67 -4.93
CA PRO A 140 -10.82 2.90 -4.66
C PRO A 140 -10.34 4.16 -5.40
N TYR A 141 -9.84 5.10 -4.63
CA TYR A 141 -9.39 6.39 -5.16
C TYR A 141 -7.86 6.51 -5.04
N LEU A 142 -7.18 6.51 -6.18
CA LEU A 142 -5.75 6.75 -6.26
C LEU A 142 -5.48 8.25 -6.50
N LEU A 143 -4.77 8.89 -5.56
CA LEU A 143 -4.55 10.34 -5.56
C LEU A 143 -3.78 10.84 -6.80
N SER A 144 -2.86 10.03 -7.33
CA SER A 144 -2.06 10.35 -8.54
C SER A 144 -2.83 10.26 -9.85
N GLU A 145 -4.03 9.70 -9.84
CA GLU A 145 -4.81 9.58 -11.06
C GLU A 145 -5.35 10.92 -11.51
N ASN A 146 -5.10 11.22 -12.77
CA ASN A 146 -5.55 12.45 -13.44
C ASN A 146 -7.06 12.68 -13.27
N SER A 147 -7.47 13.94 -13.31
CA SER A 147 -8.88 14.38 -13.26
C SER A 147 -9.85 13.60 -14.19
N ARG A 148 -9.34 12.94 -15.23
CA ARG A 148 -10.13 12.04 -16.09
C ARG A 148 -10.59 10.77 -15.37
N ASN A 149 -9.75 10.16 -14.54
CA ASN A 149 -10.12 8.96 -13.80
C ASN A 149 -11.01 9.30 -12.61
N GLN A 150 -10.82 10.48 -12.01
CA GLN A 150 -11.77 11.01 -11.02
C GLN A 150 -13.16 11.18 -11.61
N LEU A 151 -13.24 11.73 -12.83
CA LEU A 151 -14.51 11.85 -13.57
C LEU A 151 -15.11 10.48 -13.90
N ALA A 152 -14.31 9.49 -14.27
CA ALA A 152 -14.79 8.14 -14.54
C ALA A 152 -15.35 7.47 -13.28
N ILE A 153 -14.71 7.63 -12.13
CA ILE A 153 -15.22 7.15 -10.83
C ILE A 153 -16.53 7.87 -10.48
N ILE A 154 -16.59 9.18 -10.66
CA ILE A 154 -17.82 9.97 -10.46
C ILE A 154 -18.93 9.51 -11.40
N GLU A 155 -18.63 9.26 -12.66
CA GLU A 155 -19.58 8.72 -13.65
C GLU A 155 -20.06 7.31 -13.27
N GLN A 156 -19.16 6.48 -12.75
CA GLN A 156 -19.53 5.14 -12.27
C GLN A 156 -20.40 5.21 -11.02
N ILE A 157 -20.06 6.05 -10.04
CA ILE A 157 -20.91 6.32 -8.87
C ILE A 157 -22.28 6.83 -9.32
N ARG A 158 -22.32 7.72 -10.32
CA ARG A 158 -23.55 8.19 -10.91
C ARG A 158 -24.38 7.06 -11.53
N HIS A 159 -23.72 6.20 -12.31
CA HIS A 159 -24.39 5.06 -12.93
C HIS A 159 -24.94 4.10 -11.88
N ASP A 160 -24.15 3.77 -10.87
CA ASP A 160 -24.48 2.77 -9.87
C ASP A 160 -25.54 3.26 -8.87
N HIS A 161 -25.54 4.56 -8.54
CA HIS A 161 -26.39 5.11 -7.48
C HIS A 161 -27.48 6.08 -7.95
N LEU A 162 -27.34 6.69 -9.13
CA LEU A 162 -28.23 7.74 -9.60
C LEU A 162 -29.04 7.36 -10.86
N ALA A 163 -28.59 6.38 -11.63
CA ALA A 163 -29.29 5.94 -12.86
C ALA A 163 -30.45 4.99 -12.59
N GLN A 164 -30.59 4.44 -11.39
CA GLN A 164 -31.71 3.61 -11.00
C GLN A 164 -32.79 4.46 -10.32
N PRO A 165 -34.09 4.25 -10.61
CA PRO A 165 -35.18 4.97 -9.96
C PRO A 165 -35.30 4.67 -8.45
N GLN A 166 -34.60 3.66 -7.96
CA GLN A 166 -34.34 3.42 -6.54
C GLN A 166 -32.91 3.86 -6.29
N LEU A 167 -32.74 5.06 -5.77
CA LEU A 167 -31.45 5.58 -5.33
C LEU A 167 -30.86 4.66 -4.26
N ASN A 168 -30.10 3.70 -4.74
CA ASN A 168 -29.31 2.85 -3.87
C ASN A 168 -28.06 3.64 -3.44
N TYR A 169 -28.22 4.37 -2.34
CA TYR A 169 -27.20 4.66 -1.33
C TYR A 169 -25.85 5.25 -1.76
N LEU A 170 -25.69 6.51 -1.50
CA LEU A 170 -24.38 7.01 -1.11
C LEU A 170 -24.07 6.39 0.27
N PRO A 171 -23.03 5.53 0.41
CA PRO A 171 -22.74 4.92 1.67
C PRO A 171 -22.34 6.00 2.69
N LEU A 172 -23.18 6.22 3.68
CA LEU A 172 -22.81 6.97 4.87
C LEU A 172 -22.10 5.97 5.78
N TYR A 173 -20.78 5.95 5.72
CA TYR A 173 -19.94 5.03 6.49
C TYR A 173 -20.14 5.09 8.03
N CYS A 174 -20.97 5.98 8.49
CA CYS A 174 -21.29 6.16 9.91
C CYS A 174 -22.62 5.53 10.36
N LEU A 175 -23.29 4.75 9.52
CA LEU A 175 -24.62 4.18 9.83
C LEU A 175 -24.65 2.67 9.64
N PRO A 176 -24.55 1.89 10.74
CA PRO A 176 -24.45 0.44 10.65
C PRO A 176 -25.79 -0.33 10.55
N ASP A 177 -26.94 0.32 10.39
CA ASP A 177 -28.24 -0.34 10.53
C ASP A 177 -29.07 -0.42 9.27
N THR A 178 -29.65 -1.59 9.06
CA THR A 178 -30.57 -1.89 7.94
C THR A 178 -31.80 -0.99 7.90
N GLU A 179 -32.26 -0.49 9.06
CA GLU A 179 -33.40 0.42 9.16
C GLU A 179 -33.06 1.82 8.58
N LEU A 180 -31.84 2.29 8.83
CA LEU A 180 -31.35 3.54 8.25
C LEU A 180 -31.18 3.43 6.72
N GLU A 181 -30.88 2.26 6.21
CA GLU A 181 -30.82 2.03 4.76
C GLU A 181 -32.15 2.34 4.08
N GLN A 182 -33.27 1.97 4.69
CA GLN A 182 -34.58 2.21 4.11
C GLN A 182 -34.94 3.70 4.03
N LEU A 183 -34.37 4.57 4.89
CA LEU A 183 -34.59 6.03 4.88
C LEU A 183 -33.69 6.79 3.90
N ARG A 184 -32.70 6.15 3.34
CA ARG A 184 -31.67 6.81 2.47
C ARG A 184 -32.21 7.21 1.09
N SER A 185 -33.39 6.77 0.65
CA SER A 185 -33.93 7.22 -0.65
C SER A 185 -34.13 8.74 -0.63
N PRO A 186 -33.80 9.49 -1.70
CA PRO A 186 -33.99 10.95 -1.75
C PRO A 186 -35.43 11.37 -1.44
N ALA A 187 -36.42 10.66 -1.93
CA ALA A 187 -37.82 10.96 -1.63
C ALA A 187 -38.13 10.82 -0.13
N LYS A 188 -37.53 9.84 0.55
CA LYS A 188 -37.68 9.69 1.99
C LYS A 188 -36.85 10.73 2.75
N LEU A 189 -35.64 11.05 2.31
CA LEU A 189 -34.83 12.12 2.89
C LEU A 189 -35.51 13.49 2.78
N GLU A 190 -36.09 13.81 1.62
CA GLU A 190 -36.88 15.04 1.45
C GLU A 190 -38.06 15.11 2.42
N ARG A 191 -38.74 13.99 2.66
CA ARG A 191 -39.83 13.91 3.60
C ARG A 191 -39.38 14.00 5.06
N TYR A 192 -38.32 13.31 5.44
CA TYR A 192 -37.90 13.18 6.83
C TYR A 192 -36.96 14.28 7.33
N LEU A 193 -36.15 14.92 6.47
CA LEU A 193 -35.21 15.97 6.90
C LEU A 193 -35.90 17.14 7.65
N PRO A 194 -37.05 17.67 7.19
CA PRO A 194 -37.79 18.67 7.96
C PRO A 194 -38.23 18.17 9.32
N LEU A 195 -38.65 16.91 9.42
CA LEU A 195 -39.10 16.30 10.67
C LEU A 195 -37.92 16.07 11.61
N ILE A 196 -36.79 15.59 11.10
CA ILE A 196 -35.54 15.41 11.86
C ILE A 196 -35.09 16.75 12.46
N THR A 197 -35.25 17.83 11.74
CA THR A 197 -34.85 19.18 12.19
C THR A 197 -35.78 19.72 13.26
N THR A 198 -37.09 19.59 13.06
CA THR A 198 -38.10 20.29 13.89
C THR A 198 -38.63 19.50 15.08
N GLN A 199 -38.73 18.17 14.98
CA GLN A 199 -39.30 17.31 16.02
C GLN A 199 -38.28 17.02 17.13
N SER A 200 -38.73 16.83 18.36
CA SER A 200 -37.94 16.22 19.44
C SER A 200 -37.68 14.73 19.16
N ILE A 201 -36.71 14.12 19.87
CA ILE A 201 -36.40 12.69 19.69
C ILE A 201 -37.63 11.79 19.92
N PRO A 202 -38.45 11.96 20.98
CA PRO A 202 -39.64 11.15 21.17
C PRO A 202 -40.71 11.34 20.09
N GLN A 203 -40.90 12.56 19.61
CA GLN A 203 -41.83 12.85 18.49
C GLN A 203 -41.37 12.22 17.18
N LEU A 204 -40.06 12.30 16.89
CA LEU A 204 -39.49 11.67 15.72
C LEU A 204 -39.57 10.14 15.81
N ALA A 205 -39.33 9.55 16.98
CA ALA A 205 -39.48 8.12 17.22
C ALA A 205 -40.92 7.65 16.99
N GLN A 206 -41.92 8.44 17.45
CA GLN A 206 -43.32 8.17 17.17
C GLN A 206 -43.66 8.27 15.69
N THR A 207 -43.07 9.21 14.97
CA THR A 207 -43.24 9.30 13.52
C THR A 207 -42.61 8.10 12.79
N LEU A 208 -41.43 7.66 13.23
CA LEU A 208 -40.74 6.49 12.69
C LEU A 208 -41.46 5.18 12.96
N SER A 209 -42.23 5.08 14.07
CA SER A 209 -43.00 3.87 14.36
C SER A 209 -44.06 3.53 13.29
N LEU A 210 -44.51 4.52 12.54
CA LEU A 210 -45.41 4.31 11.40
C LEU A 210 -44.73 3.60 10.19
N GLU A 211 -43.42 3.81 10.04
CA GLU A 211 -42.64 3.15 8.96
C GLU A 211 -42.01 1.83 9.44
N PHE A 212 -41.74 1.72 10.74
CA PHE A 212 -41.07 0.58 11.38
C PHE A 212 -41.91 0.05 12.58
N PRO A 213 -43.07 -0.53 12.30
CA PRO A 213 -44.01 -0.96 13.37
C PRO A 213 -43.46 -2.10 14.24
N ASP A 214 -42.48 -2.85 13.70
CA ASP A 214 -41.91 -4.01 14.40
C ASP A 214 -40.76 -3.62 15.37
N LEU A 215 -40.29 -2.37 15.35
CA LEU A 215 -39.23 -1.92 16.24
C LEU A 215 -39.76 -1.55 17.62
N SER A 216 -39.00 -1.93 18.64
CA SER A 216 -39.29 -1.53 20.01
C SER A 216 -39.13 -0.01 20.21
N GLU A 217 -39.85 0.54 21.18
CA GLU A 217 -39.78 1.97 21.50
C GLU A 217 -38.37 2.45 21.84
N SER A 218 -37.61 1.65 22.55
CA SER A 218 -36.19 1.96 22.83
C SER A 218 -35.34 2.01 21.56
N ARG A 219 -35.59 1.14 20.62
CA ARG A 219 -34.90 1.10 19.34
C ARG A 219 -35.28 2.29 18.47
N LEU A 220 -36.56 2.67 18.44
CA LEU A 220 -37.03 3.83 17.70
C LEU A 220 -36.47 5.14 18.27
N ASN A 221 -36.38 5.28 19.58
CA ASN A 221 -35.76 6.44 20.24
C ASN A 221 -34.26 6.53 19.92
N TRP A 222 -33.53 5.40 19.93
CA TRP A 222 -32.14 5.36 19.53
C TRP A 222 -31.99 5.75 18.06
N PHE A 223 -32.86 5.24 17.20
CA PHE A 223 -32.84 5.56 15.76
C PHE A 223 -33.11 7.05 15.50
N ALA A 224 -34.10 7.63 16.17
CA ALA A 224 -34.38 9.07 16.10
C ALA A 224 -33.19 9.92 16.58
N TYR A 225 -32.50 9.48 17.64
CA TYR A 225 -31.27 10.11 18.12
C TYR A 225 -30.16 10.09 17.05
N GLN A 226 -29.92 8.95 16.39
CA GLN A 226 -28.92 8.84 15.33
C GLN A 226 -29.27 9.73 14.13
N LEU A 227 -30.52 9.76 13.70
CA LEU A 227 -30.97 10.62 12.61
C LEU A 227 -30.72 12.11 12.92
N LYS A 228 -30.99 12.55 14.14
CA LYS A 228 -30.70 13.93 14.54
C LYS A 228 -29.20 14.24 14.53
N ARG A 229 -28.40 13.32 15.02
CA ARG A 229 -26.94 13.47 14.99
C ARG A 229 -26.39 13.57 13.57
N LEU A 230 -27.00 12.88 12.62
CA LEU A 230 -26.57 12.80 11.22
C LEU A 230 -27.27 13.80 10.31
N GLU A 231 -28.20 14.59 10.84
CA GLU A 231 -28.97 15.57 10.06
C GLU A 231 -28.11 16.44 9.14
N PRO A 232 -26.99 17.03 9.57
CA PRO A 232 -26.14 17.83 8.70
C PRO A 232 -25.60 17.04 7.49
N LEU A 233 -25.21 15.78 7.70
CA LEU A 233 -24.71 14.89 6.65
C LEU A 233 -25.83 14.48 5.69
N LEU A 234 -27.01 14.13 6.21
CA LEU A 234 -28.18 13.78 5.40
C LEU A 234 -28.65 14.97 4.53
N ARG A 235 -28.61 16.17 5.07
CA ARG A 235 -28.93 17.40 4.34
C ARG A 235 -27.92 17.67 3.23
N GLN A 236 -26.64 17.54 3.53
CA GLN A 236 -25.57 17.70 2.56
C GLN A 236 -25.71 16.66 1.43
N GLN A 237 -26.03 15.42 1.76
CA GLN A 237 -26.27 14.35 0.80
C GLN A 237 -27.45 14.66 -0.12
N LEU A 238 -28.58 15.12 0.43
CA LEU A 238 -29.74 15.51 -0.37
C LEU A 238 -29.42 16.67 -1.32
N THR A 239 -28.71 17.68 -0.83
CA THR A 239 -28.27 18.84 -1.65
C THR A 239 -27.39 18.40 -2.81
N LEU A 240 -26.49 17.44 -2.58
CA LEU A 240 -25.63 16.87 -3.60
C LEU A 240 -26.41 16.12 -4.67
N VAL A 241 -27.35 15.27 -4.26
CA VAL A 241 -28.22 14.53 -5.18
C VAL A 241 -29.04 15.48 -6.06
N GLN A 242 -29.60 16.54 -5.46
CA GLN A 242 -30.35 17.56 -6.19
C GLN A 242 -29.46 18.39 -7.13
N SER A 243 -28.26 18.73 -6.69
CA SER A 243 -27.27 19.47 -7.52
C SER A 243 -26.78 18.64 -8.70
N TYR A 244 -26.76 17.32 -8.55
CA TYR A 244 -26.31 16.39 -9.58
C TYR A 244 -27.27 16.34 -10.78
N GLN A 245 -28.54 16.57 -10.55
CA GLN A 245 -29.55 16.64 -11.63
C GLN A 245 -29.37 17.86 -12.53
N ASN A 246 -28.60 18.88 -12.08
CA ASN A 246 -28.42 20.18 -12.75
C ASN A 246 -26.93 20.53 -12.95
N LEU A 247 -26.08 19.59 -13.30
CA LEU A 247 -24.61 19.71 -13.31
C LEU A 247 -24.06 20.90 -14.14
N SER A 248 -23.62 21.94 -13.44
CA SER A 248 -22.62 22.89 -13.93
C SER A 248 -21.20 22.44 -13.63
N LYS A 249 -20.20 22.98 -14.34
CA LYS A 249 -18.77 22.64 -14.14
C LYS A 249 -18.31 22.80 -12.67
N ASN A 250 -18.81 23.79 -11.95
CA ASN A 250 -18.51 24.06 -10.55
C ASN A 250 -19.12 22.99 -9.60
N ALA A 251 -20.26 22.39 -9.98
CA ALA A 251 -20.88 21.34 -9.20
C ALA A 251 -20.05 20.05 -9.23
N ILE A 252 -19.37 19.77 -10.35
CA ILE A 252 -18.47 18.60 -10.48
C ILE A 252 -17.27 18.74 -9.54
N GLU A 253 -16.65 19.93 -9.45
CA GLU A 253 -15.52 20.18 -8.56
C GLU A 253 -15.94 20.06 -7.09
N THR A 254 -17.09 20.62 -6.73
CA THR A 254 -17.66 20.51 -5.37
C THR A 254 -18.00 19.06 -5.03
N LEU A 255 -18.55 18.31 -6.00
CA LEU A 255 -18.87 16.90 -5.84
C LEU A 255 -17.58 16.06 -5.71
N ALA A 256 -16.58 16.31 -6.53
CA ALA A 256 -15.28 15.64 -6.44
C ALA A 256 -14.63 15.85 -5.08
N GLN A 257 -14.70 17.06 -4.54
CA GLN A 257 -14.19 17.38 -3.22
C GLN A 257 -14.97 16.67 -2.09
N TYR A 258 -16.30 16.62 -2.20
CA TYR A 258 -17.14 15.89 -1.25
C TYR A 258 -16.92 14.38 -1.33
N LEU A 259 -16.84 13.83 -2.53
CA LEU A 259 -16.56 12.40 -2.74
C LEU A 259 -15.21 12.01 -2.16
N SER A 260 -14.19 12.84 -2.39
CA SER A 260 -12.86 12.60 -1.80
C SER A 260 -12.87 12.58 -0.28
N GLN A 261 -13.78 13.32 0.34
CA GLN A 261 -13.91 13.38 1.80
C GLN A 261 -14.77 12.25 2.40
N ASN A 262 -15.78 11.76 1.69
CA ASN A 262 -16.84 10.95 2.30
C ASN A 262 -17.13 9.60 1.62
N LEU A 263 -16.83 9.44 0.34
CA LEU A 263 -17.24 8.26 -0.43
C LEU A 263 -16.09 7.43 -0.98
N LEU A 264 -14.97 8.07 -1.23
CA LEU A 264 -13.83 7.36 -1.80
C LEU A 264 -13.20 6.49 -0.72
N ASN A 265 -13.41 5.20 -0.82
CA ASN A 265 -12.91 4.22 0.11
C ASN A 265 -12.62 2.90 -0.63
N PRO A 266 -11.41 2.39 -0.58
CA PRO A 266 -10.23 2.94 0.11
C PRO A 266 -9.62 4.17 -0.59
N CYS A 267 -9.04 5.10 0.19
CA CYS A 267 -8.15 6.12 -0.33
C CYS A 267 -6.75 5.51 -0.54
N LEU A 268 -6.17 5.74 -1.71
CA LEU A 268 -4.85 5.22 -2.10
C LEU A 268 -3.94 6.40 -2.44
N ALA A 269 -2.76 6.46 -1.87
CA ALA A 269 -1.77 7.49 -2.20
C ALA A 269 -0.34 6.97 -2.02
N THR A 270 0.59 7.52 -2.79
CA THR A 270 1.99 7.36 -2.40
C THR A 270 2.29 8.21 -1.16
N VAL A 271 3.29 7.80 -0.38
CA VAL A 271 3.71 8.57 0.80
C VAL A 271 4.13 9.98 0.37
N GLU A 272 4.81 10.13 -0.76
CA GLU A 272 5.22 11.42 -1.32
C GLU A 272 4.02 12.31 -1.66
N GLU A 273 3.02 11.77 -2.35
CA GLU A 273 1.78 12.50 -2.69
C GLU A 273 0.99 12.86 -1.43
N PHE A 274 0.88 11.92 -0.50
CA PHE A 274 0.19 12.15 0.77
C PHE A 274 0.87 13.25 1.58
N MET A 275 2.19 13.24 1.66
CA MET A 275 2.99 14.27 2.34
C MET A 275 3.07 15.57 1.53
N GLY A 276 2.74 15.55 0.26
CA GLY A 276 2.74 16.69 -0.64
C GLY A 276 1.50 17.59 -0.52
N VAL A 277 1.49 18.68 -1.27
CA VAL A 277 0.36 19.65 -1.29
C VAL A 277 -0.94 18.98 -1.74
N THR A 278 -0.86 18.04 -2.67
CA THR A 278 -2.01 17.27 -3.19
C THR A 278 -2.67 16.40 -2.13
N GLY A 279 -1.93 15.89 -1.17
CA GLY A 279 -2.44 15.07 -0.07
C GLY A 279 -3.12 15.85 1.05
N GLN A 280 -3.07 17.18 1.04
CA GLN A 280 -3.58 18.00 2.14
C GLN A 280 -5.05 17.75 2.49
N THR A 281 -5.88 17.43 1.51
CA THR A 281 -7.29 17.09 1.72
C THR A 281 -7.46 15.80 2.51
N LEU A 282 -6.53 14.85 2.38
CA LEU A 282 -6.54 13.60 3.12
C LEU A 282 -6.20 13.80 4.60
N TRP A 283 -5.43 14.83 4.95
CA TRP A 283 -5.06 15.13 6.35
C TRP A 283 -6.20 15.68 7.20
N GLN A 284 -7.26 16.17 6.56
CA GLN A 284 -8.46 16.65 7.26
C GLN A 284 -9.35 15.51 7.74
N ASN A 285 -9.06 14.30 7.27
CA ASN A 285 -9.84 13.11 7.55
C ASN A 285 -9.18 12.27 8.65
N PHE A 286 -10.02 11.63 9.43
CA PHE A 286 -9.61 10.59 10.36
C PHE A 286 -10.00 9.24 9.78
N TYR A 287 -9.10 8.26 9.84
CA TYR A 287 -9.27 6.94 9.27
C TYR A 287 -9.45 5.90 10.37
N ASP A 288 -10.34 4.94 10.17
CA ASP A 288 -10.49 3.80 11.07
C ASP A 288 -9.28 2.88 11.01
N LEU A 289 -8.67 2.78 9.82
CA LEU A 289 -7.51 1.95 9.56
C LEU A 289 -6.59 2.64 8.54
N ILE A 290 -5.30 2.70 8.85
CA ILE A 290 -4.26 3.04 7.87
C ILE A 290 -3.38 1.81 7.65
N ILE A 291 -3.20 1.42 6.39
CA ILE A 291 -2.31 0.35 5.97
C ILE A 291 -1.14 0.97 5.21
N ILE A 292 0.08 0.64 5.58
CA ILE A 292 1.28 1.13 4.89
C ILE A 292 2.09 -0.05 4.39
N GLU A 293 2.24 -0.15 3.07
CA GLU A 293 3.16 -1.08 2.43
C GLU A 293 4.54 -0.45 2.22
N GLU A 294 5.56 -1.29 2.20
CA GLU A 294 6.97 -0.87 2.13
C GLU A 294 7.36 0.08 3.27
N ALA A 295 6.80 -0.18 4.46
CA ALA A 295 6.92 0.69 5.64
C ALA A 295 8.36 0.87 6.13
N GLN A 296 9.31 0.00 5.73
CA GLN A 296 10.73 0.16 6.01
C GLN A 296 11.33 1.44 5.41
N GLN A 297 10.63 2.08 4.49
CA GLN A 297 11.06 3.32 3.84
C GLN A 297 10.53 4.59 4.52
N LEU A 298 9.60 4.45 5.48
CA LEU A 298 9.05 5.59 6.20
C LEU A 298 10.09 6.25 7.10
N THR A 299 10.24 7.54 6.94
CA THR A 299 10.93 8.37 7.92
C THR A 299 10.12 8.52 9.20
N TRP A 300 10.77 8.92 10.28
CA TRP A 300 10.05 9.19 11.55
C TRP A 300 9.00 10.27 11.42
N VAL A 301 9.26 11.32 10.63
CA VAL A 301 8.31 12.40 10.40
C VAL A 301 7.06 11.87 9.72
N GLU A 302 7.22 11.13 8.64
CA GLU A 302 6.11 10.52 7.92
C GLU A 302 5.31 9.59 8.82
N LEU A 303 5.99 8.69 9.53
CA LEU A 303 5.36 7.73 10.41
C LEU A 303 4.53 8.42 11.51
N ILE A 304 5.06 9.44 12.16
CA ILE A 304 4.37 10.18 13.23
C ILE A 304 3.17 10.97 12.68
N LEU A 305 3.34 11.67 11.56
CA LEU A 305 2.25 12.45 10.98
C LEU A 305 1.10 11.56 10.49
N ILE A 306 1.42 10.43 9.88
CA ILE A 306 0.44 9.45 9.43
C ILE A 306 -0.26 8.78 10.63
N SER A 307 0.48 8.39 11.65
CA SER A 307 -0.09 7.76 12.84
C SER A 307 -1.08 8.66 13.58
N GLY A 308 -0.92 9.99 13.49
CA GLY A 308 -1.84 10.98 14.07
C GLY A 308 -3.22 11.04 13.41
N LEU A 309 -3.46 10.30 12.33
CA LEU A 309 -4.72 10.32 11.58
C LEU A 309 -5.57 9.05 11.77
N THR A 310 -5.19 8.17 12.68
CA THR A 310 -5.89 6.90 12.89
C THR A 310 -5.79 6.42 14.33
N ASN A 311 -6.73 5.57 14.73
CA ASN A 311 -6.61 4.77 15.95
C ASN A 311 -6.04 3.37 15.68
N LYS A 312 -5.85 2.99 14.40
CA LYS A 312 -5.32 1.69 14.01
C LYS A 312 -4.37 1.81 12.82
N LEU A 313 -3.12 1.42 13.04
CA LEU A 313 -2.05 1.47 12.06
C LEU A 313 -1.50 0.07 11.79
N VAL A 314 -1.47 -0.35 10.52
CA VAL A 314 -0.84 -1.60 10.09
C VAL A 314 0.33 -1.27 9.18
N LEU A 315 1.52 -1.71 9.58
CA LEU A 315 2.77 -1.51 8.85
C LEU A 315 3.23 -2.85 8.27
N LEU A 316 3.41 -2.90 6.96
CA LEU A 316 3.97 -4.06 6.28
C LEU A 316 5.29 -3.67 5.62
N GLY A 317 6.35 -4.41 5.92
CA GLY A 317 7.67 -4.06 5.42
C GLY A 317 8.66 -5.21 5.43
N ASP A 318 9.87 -4.92 5.02
CA ASP A 318 11.00 -5.84 5.03
C ASP A 318 12.18 -5.17 5.75
N GLU A 319 12.56 -5.70 6.89
CA GLU A 319 13.69 -5.17 7.68
C GLU A 319 15.04 -5.29 6.95
N ASN A 320 15.14 -6.24 6.00
CA ASN A 320 16.37 -6.57 5.29
C ASN A 320 16.54 -5.82 3.95
N THR A 321 15.47 -5.22 3.43
CA THR A 321 15.60 -4.30 2.29
C THR A 321 15.88 -2.90 2.85
N GLY A 322 17.14 -2.54 2.92
CA GLY A 322 17.55 -1.20 3.31
C GLY A 322 16.91 -0.14 2.39
N PHE A 323 16.66 1.01 2.95
CA PHE A 323 16.20 2.17 2.19
C PHE A 323 17.24 2.57 1.14
N ILE A 324 16.77 2.83 -0.06
CA ILE A 324 17.54 3.50 -1.10
C ILE A 324 17.18 4.98 -1.03
N PRO A 325 18.00 5.83 -0.38
CA PRO A 325 17.68 7.24 -0.35
C PRO A 325 17.68 7.82 -1.75
N PRO A 326 16.72 8.66 -2.13
CA PRO A 326 16.86 9.50 -3.29
C PRO A 326 18.17 10.28 -3.18
N SER A 327 18.89 10.43 -4.25
CA SER A 327 20.33 10.75 -4.40
C SER A 327 20.88 12.03 -3.73
N ARG A 328 20.16 12.72 -2.85
CA ARG A 328 20.55 13.99 -2.24
C ARG A 328 20.78 13.89 -0.73
N ASN A 329 22.07 14.00 -0.32
CA ASN A 329 22.58 14.16 1.05
C ASN A 329 22.61 12.91 1.97
N ARG A 330 23.51 11.98 1.66
CA ARG A 330 23.77 10.77 2.47
C ARG A 330 24.20 11.00 3.94
N LYS A 331 24.77 12.14 4.33
CA LYS A 331 25.41 12.29 5.66
C LYS A 331 24.45 12.53 6.82
N PHE A 332 23.35 13.22 6.61
CA PHE A 332 22.38 13.52 7.66
C PHE A 332 21.43 12.34 7.91
N PHE A 333 21.05 11.63 6.85
CA PHE A 333 20.06 10.56 6.86
C PHE A 333 20.54 9.22 7.42
N GLN A 334 21.83 9.03 7.70
CA GLN A 334 22.39 7.74 8.10
C GLN A 334 22.20 7.34 9.57
N ARG A 335 21.81 8.22 10.45
CA ARG A 335 21.85 7.93 11.90
C ARG A 335 20.51 7.65 12.59
N VAL A 336 19.35 8.12 12.14
CA VAL A 336 18.09 8.03 12.93
C VAL A 336 16.82 8.11 12.07
N LEU A 337 16.68 7.45 10.93
CA LEU A 337 15.61 7.87 10.01
C LEU A 337 14.45 6.95 9.81
N TYR A 338 14.63 5.67 10.07
CA TYR A 338 13.59 4.72 9.71
C TYR A 338 12.90 4.16 10.95
N GLY A 339 11.58 4.38 11.02
CA GLY A 339 10.76 3.95 12.13
C GLY A 339 10.56 2.44 12.17
N PHE A 340 10.41 1.80 11.02
CA PHE A 340 10.01 0.41 10.93
C PHE A 340 11.01 -0.58 11.57
N PRO A 341 12.32 -0.56 11.28
CA PRO A 341 13.27 -1.47 11.93
C PRO A 341 13.34 -1.28 13.45
N TRP A 342 13.18 -0.03 13.91
CA TRP A 342 13.11 0.29 15.33
C TRP A 342 11.86 -0.29 16.00
N LEU A 343 10.70 -0.18 15.35
CA LEU A 343 9.47 -0.74 15.86
C LEU A 343 9.56 -2.27 15.95
N LEU A 344 10.15 -2.94 14.95
CA LEU A 344 10.38 -4.38 14.99
C LEU A 344 11.27 -4.79 16.17
N GLN A 345 12.28 -4.01 16.49
CA GLN A 345 13.23 -4.32 17.54
C GLN A 345 12.70 -4.07 18.94
N TYR A 346 11.87 -3.03 19.13
CA TYR A 346 11.50 -2.53 20.46
C TYR A 346 10.01 -2.63 20.79
N LEU A 347 9.12 -2.84 19.81
CA LEU A 347 7.72 -3.17 20.10
C LEU A 347 7.62 -4.57 20.71
N LEU A 348 6.60 -4.73 21.56
CA LEU A 348 6.29 -6.04 22.14
C LEU A 348 5.94 -7.06 21.04
N PRO A 349 6.28 -8.35 21.23
CA PRO A 349 5.94 -9.40 20.26
C PRO A 349 4.45 -9.51 19.94
N THR A 350 3.57 -9.03 20.83
CA THR A 350 2.13 -8.99 20.60
C THR A 350 1.70 -8.01 19.51
N TYR A 351 2.57 -7.11 19.08
CA TYR A 351 2.33 -6.12 18.02
C TYR A 351 3.12 -6.41 16.74
N THR A 352 4.00 -7.41 16.78
CA THR A 352 4.90 -7.73 15.67
C THR A 352 4.73 -9.16 15.22
N LEU A 353 4.77 -9.41 13.93
CA LEU A 353 4.79 -10.73 13.33
C LEU A 353 5.78 -10.78 12.18
N GLN A 354 6.59 -11.83 12.14
CA GLN A 354 7.56 -12.06 11.07
C GLN A 354 7.09 -13.21 10.18
N LEU A 355 6.92 -12.93 8.89
CA LEU A 355 6.59 -13.93 7.89
C LEU A 355 7.84 -14.67 7.44
N SER A 356 7.81 -15.98 7.50
CA SER A 356 8.93 -16.86 7.14
C SER A 356 8.68 -17.70 5.89
N GLU A 357 7.48 -17.65 5.33
CA GLU A 357 7.08 -18.41 4.15
C GLU A 357 7.07 -17.51 2.91
N GLN A 358 7.68 -17.94 1.83
CA GLN A 358 7.62 -17.25 0.54
C GLN A 358 6.78 -18.02 -0.49
N PHE A 359 6.10 -17.29 -1.42
CA PHE A 359 5.10 -17.84 -2.34
C PHE A 359 5.33 -17.44 -3.80
N ARG A 360 6.46 -16.83 -4.12
CA ARG A 360 6.71 -16.30 -5.47
C ARG A 360 7.79 -17.08 -6.21
N LEU A 361 8.93 -17.23 -5.57
CA LEU A 361 10.11 -17.77 -6.21
C LEU A 361 10.05 -19.30 -6.28
N HIS A 362 10.47 -19.89 -7.40
CA HIS A 362 10.72 -21.33 -7.46
C HIS A 362 11.74 -21.75 -6.36
N PRO A 363 11.65 -22.96 -5.76
CA PRO A 363 12.55 -23.41 -4.68
C PRO A 363 14.01 -23.19 -4.96
N GLU A 364 14.45 -23.63 -6.13
CA GLU A 364 15.85 -23.53 -6.52
C GLU A 364 16.32 -22.07 -6.58
N LEU A 365 15.48 -21.15 -7.11
CA LEU A 365 15.76 -19.72 -7.08
C LEU A 365 15.86 -19.22 -5.63
N ALA A 366 14.86 -19.54 -4.83
CA ALA A 366 14.77 -19.08 -3.45
C ALA A 366 16.00 -19.54 -2.66
N THR A 367 16.32 -20.83 -2.68
CA THR A 367 17.48 -21.38 -1.97
C THR A 367 18.77 -20.67 -2.40
N THR A 368 19.03 -20.58 -3.69
CA THR A 368 20.28 -19.97 -4.20
C THR A 368 20.41 -18.49 -3.82
N ILE A 369 19.30 -17.74 -3.90
CA ILE A 369 19.29 -16.30 -3.63
C ILE A 369 19.40 -16.05 -2.12
N TYR A 370 18.59 -16.73 -1.33
CA TYR A 370 18.52 -16.45 0.11
C TYR A 370 19.76 -16.90 0.85
N ASP A 371 20.34 -18.04 0.53
CA ASP A 371 21.62 -18.49 1.10
C ASP A 371 22.74 -17.46 0.92
N SER A 372 22.68 -16.69 -0.16
CA SER A 372 23.72 -15.69 -0.48
C SER A 372 23.42 -14.29 0.01
N PHE A 373 22.15 -13.89 0.08
CA PHE A 373 21.71 -12.52 0.37
C PHE A 373 20.99 -12.36 1.71
N SER A 374 20.37 -13.42 2.22
CA SER A 374 19.58 -13.39 3.47
C SER A 374 19.57 -14.79 4.11
N PRO A 375 20.68 -15.22 4.74
CA PRO A 375 20.83 -16.58 5.25
C PRO A 375 19.89 -16.95 6.43
N GLU A 376 19.13 -15.99 6.93
CA GLU A 376 18.16 -16.20 8.03
C GLU A 376 16.82 -16.75 7.54
N TRP A 377 16.71 -17.06 6.27
CA TRP A 377 15.48 -17.49 5.61
C TRP A 377 15.18 -18.97 5.76
N ILE A 378 13.93 -19.27 6.07
CA ILE A 378 13.63 -20.52 6.70
C ILE A 378 12.75 -21.47 5.89
N GLN A 379 11.77 -21.05 5.13
CA GLN A 379 10.88 -22.01 4.46
C GLN A 379 10.33 -21.52 3.13
N THR A 380 10.34 -22.42 2.15
CA THR A 380 9.66 -22.26 0.86
C THR A 380 8.43 -23.14 0.86
N ASN A 381 7.24 -22.55 0.95
CA ASN A 381 6.00 -23.24 0.67
C ASN A 381 5.66 -23.06 -0.80
N PHE A 382 5.41 -24.18 -1.49
CA PHE A 382 5.14 -24.17 -2.92
C PHE A 382 3.67 -24.42 -3.23
N GLN A 383 3.08 -23.45 -3.95
CA GLN A 383 2.04 -23.81 -4.92
C GLN A 383 2.75 -24.23 -6.20
N GLN A 384 2.27 -25.30 -6.83
CA GLN A 384 2.79 -25.86 -8.05
C GLN A 384 2.90 -24.76 -9.12
N MET A 385 4.12 -24.29 -9.38
CA MET A 385 4.37 -23.32 -10.44
C MET A 385 4.49 -24.05 -11.76
N SER A 386 3.93 -23.44 -12.81
CA SER A 386 4.05 -23.98 -14.16
C SER A 386 5.52 -24.00 -14.57
N ASP A 387 6.01 -25.15 -14.97
CA ASP A 387 7.33 -25.29 -15.56
C ASP A 387 7.21 -24.95 -17.05
N TYR A 388 7.54 -23.71 -17.41
CA TYR A 388 7.37 -23.21 -18.77
C TYR A 388 8.43 -23.76 -19.74
N PHE A 389 9.63 -24.09 -19.22
CA PHE A 389 10.77 -24.53 -20.02
C PHE A 389 11.47 -25.70 -19.32
N PRO A 390 10.87 -26.89 -19.30
CA PRO A 390 11.45 -28.06 -18.65
C PRO A 390 12.78 -28.51 -19.27
N GLN A 391 13.06 -28.06 -20.50
CA GLN A 391 14.29 -28.33 -21.19
C GLN A 391 15.48 -27.49 -20.68
N TRP A 392 15.23 -26.42 -19.91
CA TRP A 392 16.32 -25.63 -19.36
C TRP A 392 16.89 -26.30 -18.12
N GLU A 393 18.22 -26.54 -18.17
CA GLU A 393 18.95 -27.21 -17.09
C GLU A 393 18.97 -26.40 -15.80
N TYR A 394 18.97 -25.06 -15.91
CA TYR A 394 19.08 -24.14 -14.76
C TYR A 394 17.91 -23.18 -14.72
N ARG A 395 17.53 -22.79 -13.51
CA ARG A 395 16.52 -21.73 -13.29
C ARG A 395 17.16 -20.38 -13.00
N LEU A 396 18.43 -20.38 -12.63
CA LEU A 396 19.23 -19.20 -12.36
C LEU A 396 20.62 -19.42 -12.92
N TRP A 397 21.00 -18.61 -13.90
CA TRP A 397 22.33 -18.70 -14.52
C TRP A 397 22.84 -17.34 -15.00
N TRP A 398 24.08 -17.30 -15.41
CA TRP A 398 24.75 -16.12 -15.94
C TRP A 398 25.12 -16.30 -17.40
N GLU A 399 24.59 -15.47 -18.26
CA GLU A 399 25.05 -15.29 -19.65
C GLU A 399 26.26 -14.35 -19.63
N ASP A 400 27.43 -14.93 -19.87
CA ASP A 400 28.70 -14.19 -19.84
C ASP A 400 28.95 -13.45 -21.16
N ILE A 401 28.69 -12.15 -21.11
CA ILE A 401 28.78 -11.24 -22.26
C ILE A 401 29.86 -10.18 -22.00
N PRO A 402 31.05 -10.31 -22.61
CA PRO A 402 32.05 -9.26 -22.56
C PRO A 402 31.64 -8.06 -23.45
N ASN A 403 32.21 -6.90 -23.15
CA ASN A 403 32.16 -5.71 -24.02
C ASN A 403 30.85 -4.94 -24.15
N GLN A 404 30.01 -4.89 -23.12
CA GLN A 404 28.82 -4.02 -23.07
C GLN A 404 27.80 -4.28 -24.21
N GLN A 405 27.66 -5.51 -24.65
CA GLN A 405 26.68 -5.95 -25.65
C GLN A 405 25.44 -6.58 -25.01
N GLU A 406 25.27 -6.44 -23.68
CA GLU A 406 24.22 -7.13 -22.91
C GLU A 406 22.83 -6.83 -23.47
N GLY A 407 22.55 -5.54 -23.78
CA GLY A 407 21.26 -5.13 -24.31
C GLY A 407 20.92 -5.75 -25.66
N GLU A 408 21.87 -5.78 -26.57
CA GLU A 408 21.72 -6.37 -27.92
C GLU A 408 21.44 -7.88 -27.80
N LYS A 409 22.22 -8.56 -26.99
CA LYS A 409 22.08 -10.00 -26.77
C LYS A 409 20.79 -10.41 -26.06
N ILE A 410 20.30 -9.59 -25.13
CA ILE A 410 18.98 -9.79 -24.51
C ILE A 410 17.89 -9.68 -25.58
N LEU A 411 17.95 -8.70 -26.47
CA LEU A 411 16.95 -8.53 -27.54
C LEU A 411 17.04 -9.68 -28.60
N GLU A 412 18.25 -10.17 -28.93
CA GLU A 412 18.40 -11.37 -29.72
C GLU A 412 17.78 -12.60 -29.04
N PHE A 413 17.97 -12.74 -27.73
CA PHE A 413 17.42 -13.85 -26.96
C PHE A 413 15.89 -13.81 -26.91
N LEU A 414 15.27 -12.62 -26.87
CA LEU A 414 13.80 -12.51 -26.95
C LEU A 414 13.24 -13.12 -28.24
N GLN A 415 13.98 -13.08 -29.34
CA GLN A 415 13.58 -13.65 -30.64
C GLN A 415 13.48 -15.18 -30.62
N SER A 416 14.06 -15.83 -29.60
CA SER A 416 13.95 -17.28 -29.41
C SER A 416 12.61 -17.73 -28.76
N PHE A 417 11.77 -16.80 -28.30
CA PHE A 417 10.50 -17.11 -27.68
C PHE A 417 9.33 -16.94 -28.63
N ASP A 418 8.35 -17.81 -28.49
CA ASP A 418 7.05 -17.60 -29.12
C ASP A 418 6.37 -16.36 -28.54
N LEU A 419 5.63 -15.62 -29.36
CA LEU A 419 4.98 -14.35 -28.96
C LEU A 419 4.04 -14.48 -27.77
N GLU A 420 3.45 -15.65 -27.54
CA GLU A 420 2.57 -15.93 -26.39
C GLU A 420 3.30 -15.89 -25.05
N PHE A 421 4.63 -16.12 -25.02
CA PHE A 421 5.44 -16.05 -23.81
C PHE A 421 5.96 -14.65 -23.50
N ILE A 422 5.99 -13.76 -24.48
CA ILE A 422 6.55 -12.41 -24.35
C ILE A 422 5.96 -11.62 -23.17
N PRO A 423 4.62 -11.62 -22.91
CA PRO A 423 4.05 -10.92 -21.76
C PRO A 423 4.49 -11.47 -20.39
N LYS A 424 5.09 -12.67 -20.35
CA LYS A 424 5.59 -13.31 -19.13
C LYS A 424 7.07 -13.00 -18.87
N ILE A 425 7.71 -12.27 -19.76
CA ILE A 425 9.14 -11.91 -19.70
C ILE A 425 9.25 -10.46 -19.25
N GLY A 426 10.22 -10.22 -18.38
CA GLY A 426 10.59 -8.88 -17.98
C GLY A 426 12.09 -8.66 -18.05
N ILE A 427 12.50 -7.46 -18.44
CA ILE A 427 13.89 -7.01 -18.48
C ILE A 427 14.10 -5.98 -17.38
N LEU A 428 15.04 -6.26 -16.50
CA LEU A 428 15.43 -5.38 -15.42
C LEU A 428 16.78 -4.77 -15.70
N THR A 429 16.89 -3.45 -15.55
CA THR A 429 18.14 -2.69 -15.71
C THR A 429 18.48 -1.95 -14.43
N PHE A 430 19.78 -1.63 -14.24
CA PHE A 430 20.24 -0.77 -13.14
C PHE A 430 20.43 0.69 -13.56
N SER A 431 20.20 1.02 -14.83
CA SER A 431 20.43 2.33 -15.42
C SER A 431 19.26 2.77 -16.26
N GLU A 432 18.84 4.02 -16.09
CA GLU A 432 17.79 4.65 -16.90
C GLU A 432 18.19 4.72 -18.37
N THR A 433 19.44 5.14 -18.64
CA THR A 433 19.97 5.22 -20.01
C THR A 433 19.89 3.88 -20.73
N GLN A 434 20.18 2.77 -20.02
CA GLN A 434 20.09 1.44 -20.60
C GLN A 434 18.64 1.01 -20.83
N ARG A 435 17.74 1.37 -19.90
CA ARG A 435 16.31 1.14 -20.11
C ARG A 435 15.82 1.80 -21.40
N GLU A 436 16.16 3.08 -21.59
CA GLU A 436 15.80 3.84 -22.80
C GLU A 436 16.37 3.23 -24.07
N GLN A 437 17.64 2.79 -24.04
CA GLN A 437 18.27 2.10 -25.16
C GLN A 437 17.57 0.78 -25.50
N LEU A 438 17.24 -0.02 -24.50
CA LEU A 438 16.51 -1.28 -24.70
C LEU A 438 15.11 -1.04 -25.28
N ILE A 439 14.39 -0.03 -24.77
CA ILE A 439 13.06 0.33 -25.31
C ILE A 439 13.17 0.81 -26.76
N ALA A 440 14.14 1.68 -27.06
CA ALA A 440 14.33 2.23 -28.40
C ALA A 440 14.71 1.17 -29.45
N ASN A 441 15.42 0.11 -29.05
CA ASN A 441 15.84 -0.97 -29.92
C ASN A 441 14.95 -2.22 -29.87
N CYS A 442 13.94 -2.24 -28.99
CA CYS A 442 13.03 -3.36 -28.86
C CYS A 442 12.09 -3.42 -30.07
N PRO A 443 12.04 -4.53 -30.82
CA PRO A 443 11.11 -4.69 -31.91
C PRO A 443 9.65 -4.52 -31.45
N ILE A 444 8.81 -3.99 -32.33
CA ILE A 444 7.42 -3.63 -32.00
C ILE A 444 6.59 -4.84 -31.57
N GLU A 445 6.89 -6.02 -32.11
CA GLU A 445 6.29 -7.31 -31.76
C GLU A 445 6.54 -7.73 -30.31
N TYR A 446 7.62 -7.21 -29.68
CA TYR A 446 7.98 -7.45 -28.29
C TYR A 446 7.64 -6.28 -27.36
N SER A 447 6.81 -5.35 -27.80
CA SER A 447 6.43 -4.15 -27.02
C SER A 447 5.70 -4.47 -25.71
N SER A 448 5.18 -5.68 -25.53
CA SER A 448 4.56 -6.17 -24.30
C SER A 448 5.57 -6.62 -23.23
N VAL A 449 6.86 -6.72 -23.56
CA VAL A 449 7.93 -7.01 -22.58
C VAL A 449 8.04 -5.85 -21.60
N MET A 450 8.06 -6.16 -20.31
CA MET A 450 8.22 -5.16 -19.27
C MET A 450 9.69 -4.77 -19.12
N ILE A 451 10.12 -3.68 -19.75
CA ILE A 451 11.50 -3.15 -19.64
C ILE A 451 11.51 -2.00 -18.64
N LYS A 452 12.16 -2.18 -17.48
CA LYS A 452 12.13 -1.21 -16.38
C LYS A 452 13.44 -1.20 -15.58
N THR A 453 13.70 -0.07 -14.90
CA THR A 453 14.77 0.00 -13.92
C THR A 453 14.44 -0.80 -12.67
N VAL A 454 15.45 -1.13 -11.86
CA VAL A 454 15.27 -1.89 -10.61
C VAL A 454 14.30 -1.21 -9.64
N THR A 455 14.29 0.12 -9.60
CA THR A 455 13.36 0.89 -8.75
C THR A 455 11.91 0.80 -9.25
N GLU A 456 11.69 0.83 -10.55
CA GLU A 456 10.38 0.67 -11.16
C GLU A 456 9.85 -0.78 -11.12
N TRP A 457 10.73 -1.74 -10.84
CA TRP A 457 10.39 -3.15 -10.65
C TRP A 457 9.84 -3.46 -9.25
N GLN A 458 9.94 -2.52 -8.32
CA GLN A 458 9.35 -2.76 -6.98
C GLN A 458 7.83 -2.97 -7.10
N GLY A 459 7.33 -3.97 -6.38
CA GLY A 459 5.94 -4.39 -6.47
C GLY A 459 5.58 -5.22 -7.71
N LYS A 460 6.48 -5.36 -8.69
CA LYS A 460 6.25 -6.12 -9.94
C LYS A 460 6.99 -7.45 -9.94
N GLU A 461 6.54 -8.34 -10.82
CA GLU A 461 7.11 -9.66 -11.00
C GLU A 461 6.86 -10.16 -12.44
N ALA A 462 7.66 -11.10 -12.89
CA ALA A 462 7.45 -11.81 -14.15
C ALA A 462 7.86 -13.28 -14.00
N SER A 463 7.32 -14.15 -14.85
CA SER A 463 7.70 -15.56 -14.84
C SER A 463 9.17 -15.75 -15.15
N ILE A 464 9.70 -14.96 -16.09
CA ILE A 464 11.10 -14.95 -16.50
C ILE A 464 11.61 -13.52 -16.36
N VAL A 465 12.73 -13.32 -15.67
CA VAL A 465 13.37 -12.01 -15.57
C VAL A 465 14.80 -12.07 -16.12
N LEU A 466 15.07 -11.20 -17.06
CA LEU A 466 16.39 -10.97 -17.65
C LEU A 466 17.00 -9.73 -16.97
N ILE A 467 18.09 -9.92 -16.23
CA ILE A 467 18.78 -8.82 -15.54
C ILE A 467 19.93 -8.36 -16.40
N CYS A 468 19.84 -7.15 -16.92
CA CYS A 468 20.88 -6.52 -17.71
C CYS A 468 21.95 -5.89 -16.80
N CYS A 469 23.07 -6.56 -16.65
CA CYS A 469 24.19 -6.16 -15.81
C CYS A 469 25.17 -5.27 -16.59
N SER A 470 24.80 -4.02 -16.83
CA SER A 470 25.64 -3.04 -17.49
C SER A 470 26.13 -1.93 -16.55
N GLY A 471 27.14 -1.19 -16.95
CA GLY A 471 27.66 -0.05 -16.20
C GLY A 471 28.71 -0.43 -15.15
N ASN A 472 28.75 0.32 -14.04
CA ASN A 472 29.74 0.14 -12.97
C ASN A 472 29.08 -0.60 -11.77
N PRO A 473 29.44 -1.86 -11.52
CA PRO A 473 28.85 -2.65 -10.42
C PRO A 473 29.07 -2.05 -9.03
N LYS A 474 30.13 -1.25 -8.82
CA LYS A 474 30.42 -0.63 -7.52
C LYS A 474 29.43 0.48 -7.15
N LEU A 475 28.68 0.99 -8.11
CA LEU A 475 27.68 2.03 -7.90
C LEU A 475 26.29 1.44 -7.60
N ILE A 476 26.11 0.13 -7.73
CA ILE A 476 24.82 -0.53 -7.50
C ILE A 476 24.73 -0.94 -6.02
N PRO A 477 23.78 -0.34 -5.26
CA PRO A 477 23.54 -0.72 -3.87
C PRO A 477 23.13 -2.19 -3.75
N ILE A 478 23.47 -2.81 -2.63
CA ILE A 478 23.12 -4.22 -2.38
C ILE A 478 21.61 -4.45 -2.33
N GLU A 479 20.87 -3.45 -1.94
CA GLU A 479 19.41 -3.44 -1.89
C GLU A 479 18.80 -3.59 -3.28
N HIS A 480 19.40 -2.96 -4.30
CA HIS A 480 18.99 -3.13 -5.69
C HIS A 480 19.14 -4.57 -6.15
N TRP A 481 20.20 -5.26 -5.73
CA TRP A 481 20.38 -6.68 -6.00
C TRP A 481 19.33 -7.55 -5.34
N LYS A 482 18.97 -7.27 -4.10
CA LYS A 482 17.87 -7.98 -3.42
C LYS A 482 16.54 -7.82 -4.18
N ILE A 483 16.25 -6.60 -4.66
CA ILE A 483 15.07 -6.36 -5.48
C ILE A 483 15.17 -7.16 -6.78
N ALA A 484 16.24 -6.99 -7.55
CA ALA A 484 16.41 -7.60 -8.86
C ALA A 484 16.27 -9.13 -8.81
N LEU A 485 16.97 -9.77 -7.88
CA LEU A 485 17.01 -11.22 -7.75
C LEU A 485 15.68 -11.84 -7.26
N THR A 486 14.76 -11.04 -6.69
CA THR A 486 13.47 -11.52 -6.19
C THR A 486 12.30 -11.22 -7.13
N ARG A 487 12.55 -10.81 -8.37
CA ARG A 487 11.49 -10.46 -9.34
C ARG A 487 11.06 -11.60 -10.25
N GLY A 488 11.94 -12.56 -10.50
CA GLY A 488 11.64 -13.74 -11.33
C GLY A 488 10.87 -14.79 -10.54
N GLN A 489 9.76 -15.29 -11.08
CA GLN A 489 8.98 -16.35 -10.44
C GLN A 489 9.61 -17.72 -10.70
N SER A 490 9.89 -18.04 -11.97
CA SER A 490 10.35 -19.35 -12.41
C SER A 490 11.80 -19.37 -12.90
N TYR A 491 12.21 -18.29 -13.58
CA TYR A 491 13.54 -18.19 -14.16
C TYR A 491 14.14 -16.81 -13.98
N LEU A 492 15.45 -16.77 -13.77
CA LEU A 492 16.22 -15.55 -13.62
C LEU A 492 17.55 -15.68 -14.36
N ILE A 493 17.83 -14.79 -15.30
CA ILE A 493 19.02 -14.83 -16.13
C ILE A 493 19.76 -13.51 -16.00
N LEU A 494 21.02 -13.58 -15.59
CA LEU A 494 21.88 -12.40 -15.51
C LEU A 494 22.74 -12.30 -16.77
N TRP A 495 22.74 -11.12 -17.38
CA TRP A 495 23.45 -10.84 -18.63
C TRP A 495 24.55 -9.81 -18.42
N GLY A 496 25.80 -10.15 -18.65
CA GLY A 496 26.94 -9.25 -18.53
C GLY A 496 28.27 -9.92 -18.27
N ASP A 497 29.31 -9.12 -18.09
CA ASP A 497 30.67 -9.60 -17.80
C ASP A 497 30.73 -10.26 -16.41
N TYR A 498 30.76 -11.57 -16.36
CA TYR A 498 30.74 -12.38 -15.14
C TYR A 498 31.88 -12.00 -14.17
N GLU A 499 33.10 -11.87 -14.67
CA GLU A 499 34.26 -11.60 -13.82
C GLU A 499 34.18 -10.21 -13.19
N LYS A 500 33.82 -9.18 -13.97
CA LYS A 500 33.64 -7.81 -13.52
C LYS A 500 32.63 -7.71 -12.40
N TRP A 501 31.45 -8.34 -12.56
CA TRP A 501 30.35 -8.23 -11.61
C TRP A 501 30.53 -9.07 -10.37
N THR A 502 30.99 -10.32 -10.51
CA THR A 502 31.23 -11.20 -9.35
C THR A 502 32.44 -10.77 -8.52
N HIS A 503 33.43 -10.10 -9.15
CA HIS A 503 34.53 -9.49 -8.42
C HIS A 503 34.09 -8.28 -7.59
N ALA A 504 33.20 -7.47 -8.13
CA ALA A 504 32.72 -6.27 -7.45
C ALA A 504 31.63 -6.55 -6.38
N VAL A 505 30.78 -7.57 -6.59
CA VAL A 505 29.67 -7.93 -5.71
C VAL A 505 29.91 -9.32 -5.11
N SER A 506 30.54 -9.36 -3.94
CA SER A 506 30.96 -10.61 -3.28
C SER A 506 29.82 -11.61 -3.05
N ARG A 507 28.58 -11.14 -2.89
CA ARG A 507 27.39 -12.00 -2.73
C ARG A 507 27.05 -12.75 -4.01
N LEU A 508 27.18 -12.12 -5.20
CA LEU A 508 27.02 -12.80 -6.49
C LEU A 508 28.06 -13.92 -6.68
N LYS A 509 29.31 -13.67 -6.25
CA LYS A 509 30.36 -14.68 -6.28
C LYS A 509 30.01 -15.90 -5.40
N ARG A 510 29.37 -15.68 -4.25
CA ARG A 510 28.94 -16.77 -3.34
C ARG A 510 27.85 -17.65 -3.94
N MET A 511 27.01 -17.11 -4.82
CA MET A 511 25.92 -17.86 -5.46
C MET A 511 26.43 -18.97 -6.37
N LYS A 512 27.69 -18.89 -6.83
CA LYS A 512 28.31 -19.90 -7.71
C LYS A 512 27.43 -20.26 -8.92
N LEU A 513 26.86 -19.23 -9.56
CA LEU A 513 25.93 -19.41 -10.66
C LEU A 513 26.58 -20.16 -11.83
N PRO A 514 25.83 -21.06 -12.50
CA PRO A 514 26.23 -21.59 -13.80
C PRO A 514 26.55 -20.46 -14.76
N ARG A 515 27.70 -20.55 -15.44
CA ARG A 515 28.18 -19.56 -16.41
C ARG A 515 28.06 -20.15 -17.79
N ILE A 516 27.21 -19.56 -18.60
CA ILE A 516 27.04 -19.94 -19.99
C ILE A 516 27.78 -18.93 -20.86
N ARG A 517 28.69 -19.42 -21.73
CA ARG A 517 29.34 -18.61 -22.77
C ARG A 517 28.59 -18.87 -24.04
N GLN A 518 28.25 -17.80 -24.79
CA GLN A 518 27.49 -17.83 -26.05
C GLN A 518 27.70 -19.11 -26.87
N GLY A 519 26.60 -19.84 -27.16
CA GLY A 519 26.57 -20.94 -28.12
C GLY A 519 25.93 -22.25 -27.68
N VAL A 520 25.31 -22.33 -26.49
CA VAL A 520 24.84 -23.64 -25.93
C VAL A 520 23.32 -23.69 -25.71
N LEU A 521 22.54 -22.70 -26.12
CA LEU A 521 21.08 -22.83 -26.19
C LEU A 521 20.67 -23.01 -27.68
N SER A 522 20.96 -24.18 -28.23
CA SER A 522 20.37 -24.68 -29.48
C SER A 522 19.45 -25.84 -29.17
#